data_ee690630e8f2ed7dcd35de81a105336d
#
_entry.id   ee690630e8f2ed7dcd35de81a105336d
#
_cell.length_a   1.000
_cell.length_b   1.000
_cell.length_c   1.000
_cell.angle_alpha   90.00
_cell.angle_beta   90.00
_cell.angle_gamma   90.00
#
_symmetry.space_group_name_H-M   'P 1'
#
loop_
_entity.id
_entity.type
_entity.pdbx_description
1 polymer ?
#
loop_
_entity_poly.entity_id
_entity_poly.type
_entity_poly.pdbx_seq_one_letter_code
_entity_poly.pdbx_strand_id
1 'polypeptide(L)'
;MKIYIPLLLLIILTISFSSCAKKSSNDSTTTSTSTDPAAITGETMTIGSISYTSSLLSNCIDLALTSTAGDSVHAKEQIFLYDNKTYIENLYLFSNSSCTTSLSSFAVSGVTITSPLASSYDNASFVSVSASQNNTGKVYDNSSNELDNSTYVLLIFNSASSGCSGNLIGVKPVYPKSTTELQMDARLSCYDSRTFNITDNRTMGRVYTPQ
;
A
#
# COMPACT_ATOMS: atom_id res chain seq x y z
N MET A 1 8.59 19.49 -16.39
CA MET A 1 7.97 18.32 -15.72
C MET A 1 9.11 17.53 -15.10
N LYS A 2 9.41 17.71 -13.79
CA LYS A 2 10.51 17.02 -13.12
C LYS A 2 9.96 15.70 -12.56
N ILE A 3 10.48 14.62 -13.07
CA ILE A 3 10.10 13.25 -12.79
C ILE A 3 10.58 12.89 -11.37
N TYR A 4 9.65 12.59 -10.47
CA TYR A 4 9.93 12.08 -9.10
C TYR A 4 10.32 10.59 -9.08
N ILE A 5 11.19 10.19 -10.03
CA ILE A 5 11.75 8.82 -10.09
C ILE A 5 12.64 8.48 -8.87
N PRO A 6 13.36 9.42 -8.20
CA PRO A 6 14.30 9.00 -7.15
C PRO A 6 13.65 8.51 -5.87
N LEU A 7 12.39 8.84 -5.58
CA LEU A 7 11.77 8.46 -4.30
C LEU A 7 11.28 7.02 -4.30
N LEU A 8 10.76 6.53 -5.42
CA LEU A 8 10.34 5.12 -5.53
C LEU A 8 11.55 4.18 -5.55
N LEU A 9 12.64 4.61 -6.19
CA LEU A 9 13.89 3.85 -6.24
C LEU A 9 14.58 3.80 -4.86
N LEU A 10 14.43 4.82 -4.04
CA LEU A 10 15.02 4.87 -2.69
C LEU A 10 14.30 3.93 -1.71
N ILE A 11 12.99 3.74 -1.87
CA ILE A 11 12.21 2.78 -1.06
C ILE A 11 12.61 1.34 -1.37
N ILE A 12 12.97 1.04 -2.61
CA ILE A 12 13.42 -0.30 -3.03
C ILE A 12 14.82 -0.62 -2.49
N LEU A 13 15.66 0.38 -2.25
CA LEU A 13 17.07 0.16 -1.85
C LEU A 13 17.28 -0.05 -0.33
N THR A 14 16.27 0.20 0.51
CA THR A 14 16.38 0.03 1.98
C THR A 14 15.89 -1.32 2.48
N ILE A 15 15.42 -2.21 1.60
CA ILE A 15 15.00 -3.57 2.00
C ILE A 15 16.25 -4.43 2.14
N SER A 16 16.83 -4.47 3.33
CA SER A 16 17.92 -5.39 3.68
C SER A 16 17.41 -6.82 3.71
N PHE A 17 17.93 -7.64 2.81
CA PHE A 17 17.59 -9.04 2.67
C PHE A 17 17.99 -9.85 3.90
N SER A 18 17.03 -10.41 4.61
CA SER A 18 17.22 -11.62 5.40
C SER A 18 16.31 -12.70 4.84
N SER A 19 16.78 -13.38 3.82
CA SER A 19 16.08 -14.50 3.22
C SER A 19 16.78 -15.80 3.59
N CYS A 20 16.12 -16.66 4.35
CA CYS A 20 16.42 -18.07 4.43
C CYS A 20 15.67 -18.82 3.33
N ALA A 21 16.35 -19.07 2.21
CA ALA A 21 15.80 -19.81 1.08
C ALA A 21 15.88 -21.33 1.35
N LYS A 22 14.74 -22.00 1.32
CA LYS A 22 14.68 -23.46 1.17
C LYS A 22 14.44 -23.78 -0.31
N LYS A 23 15.47 -24.36 -0.92
CA LYS A 23 15.50 -24.78 -2.32
C LYS A 23 14.57 -25.98 -2.54
N SER A 24 13.60 -25.85 -3.44
CA SER A 24 12.94 -27.01 -4.09
C SER A 24 12.86 -26.72 -5.59
N SER A 25 13.55 -27.59 -6.33
CA SER A 25 13.53 -27.62 -7.80
C SER A 25 12.29 -28.37 -8.25
N ASN A 26 11.48 -27.75 -9.15
CA ASN A 26 10.82 -28.48 -10.23
C ASN A 26 10.45 -27.52 -11.35
N ASP A 27 11.04 -27.79 -12.48
CA ASP A 27 10.77 -27.20 -13.79
C ASP A 27 9.36 -27.64 -14.24
N SER A 28 8.48 -26.68 -14.46
CA SER A 28 7.24 -26.88 -15.22
C SER A 28 6.79 -25.54 -15.79
N THR A 29 6.92 -25.42 -17.09
CA THR A 29 6.32 -24.36 -17.89
C THR A 29 4.79 -24.43 -17.73
N THR A 30 4.27 -23.80 -16.70
CA THR A 30 2.83 -23.61 -16.51
C THR A 30 2.49 -22.21 -16.96
N THR A 31 1.68 -22.13 -18.00
CA THR A 31 0.90 -20.92 -18.34
C THR A 31 0.07 -20.58 -17.10
N SER A 32 0.55 -19.70 -16.25
CA SER A 32 -0.16 -19.30 -15.04
C SER A 32 -1.31 -18.41 -15.46
N THR A 33 -2.52 -18.95 -15.45
CA THR A 33 -3.73 -18.16 -15.32
C THR A 33 -3.58 -17.35 -14.04
N SER A 34 -3.51 -16.02 -14.17
CA SER A 34 -3.42 -15.12 -13.04
C SER A 34 -4.69 -15.26 -12.20
N THR A 35 -4.54 -15.85 -11.05
CA THR A 35 -5.54 -15.77 -9.98
C THR A 35 -5.15 -14.64 -9.04
N ASP A 36 -6.13 -13.90 -8.54
CA ASP A 36 -5.91 -12.95 -7.46
C ASP A 36 -5.18 -13.64 -6.29
N PRO A 37 -4.38 -12.91 -5.51
CA PRO A 37 -3.73 -13.47 -4.33
C PRO A 37 -4.75 -14.14 -3.41
N ALA A 38 -4.39 -15.27 -2.81
CA ALA A 38 -5.26 -15.95 -1.88
C ALA A 38 -5.58 -15.05 -0.67
N ALA A 39 -6.82 -15.06 -0.24
CA ALA A 39 -7.24 -14.37 0.97
C ALA A 39 -6.51 -14.97 2.18
N ILE A 40 -6.10 -14.10 3.13
CA ILE A 40 -5.57 -14.52 4.41
C ILE A 40 -6.75 -14.71 5.35
N THR A 41 -6.98 -15.93 5.77
CA THR A 41 -8.11 -16.29 6.62
C THR A 41 -7.76 -16.18 8.11
N GLY A 42 -8.75 -15.82 8.93
CA GLY A 42 -8.63 -15.84 10.39
C GLY A 42 -8.17 -14.54 11.04
N GLU A 43 -7.78 -13.55 10.26
CA GLU A 43 -7.40 -12.24 10.77
C GLU A 43 -8.55 -11.23 10.60
N THR A 44 -8.71 -10.37 11.59
CA THR A 44 -9.69 -9.28 11.58
C THR A 44 -8.97 -7.94 11.68
N MET A 45 -9.33 -7.02 10.81
CA MET A 45 -8.82 -5.66 10.82
C MET A 45 -9.97 -4.69 11.06
N THR A 46 -9.92 -3.93 12.16
CA THR A 46 -10.90 -2.89 12.46
C THR A 46 -10.33 -1.53 12.11
N ILE A 47 -11.03 -0.80 11.25
CA ILE A 47 -10.63 0.52 10.78
C ILE A 47 -11.78 1.49 11.05
N GLY A 48 -11.55 2.45 11.95
CA GLY A 48 -12.65 3.27 12.46
C GLY A 48 -13.70 2.42 13.18
N SER A 49 -14.93 2.44 12.70
CA SER A 49 -16.04 1.62 13.22
C SER A 49 -16.34 0.37 12.39
N ILE A 50 -15.58 0.11 11.32
CA ILE A 50 -15.84 -0.98 10.38
C ILE A 50 -14.81 -2.08 10.55
N SER A 51 -15.28 -3.33 10.70
CA SER A 51 -14.41 -4.51 10.76
C SER A 51 -14.39 -5.22 9.41
N TYR A 52 -13.18 -5.58 8.99
CA TYR A 52 -12.88 -6.37 7.80
C TYR A 52 -12.31 -7.72 8.24
N THR A 53 -12.88 -8.81 7.74
CA THR A 53 -12.60 -10.19 8.21
C THR A 53 -11.55 -10.93 7.40
N SER A 54 -10.93 -10.28 6.42
CA SER A 54 -9.93 -10.88 5.55
C SER A 54 -8.97 -9.82 5.04
N SER A 55 -7.99 -10.26 4.28
CA SER A 55 -7.14 -9.34 3.53
C SER A 55 -7.96 -8.50 2.56
N LEU A 56 -7.49 -7.29 2.31
CA LEU A 56 -8.09 -6.36 1.36
C LEU A 56 -7.24 -6.31 0.11
N LEU A 57 -7.86 -6.41 -1.06
CA LEU A 57 -7.18 -6.36 -2.35
C LEU A 57 -7.58 -5.09 -3.10
N SER A 58 -6.58 -4.37 -3.62
CA SER A 58 -6.84 -3.17 -4.41
C SER A 58 -7.39 -3.50 -5.81
N ASN A 59 -8.04 -2.51 -6.42
CA ASN A 59 -8.22 -2.47 -7.86
C ASN A 59 -6.85 -2.52 -8.58
N CYS A 60 -6.87 -2.74 -9.89
CA CYS A 60 -5.67 -2.69 -10.72
C CYS A 60 -5.10 -1.26 -10.74
N ILE A 61 -3.82 -1.12 -10.45
CA ILE A 61 -3.10 0.15 -10.29
C ILE A 61 -2.08 0.26 -11.41
N ASP A 62 -2.07 1.38 -12.12
CA ASP A 62 -0.97 1.72 -13.03
C ASP A 62 0.20 2.28 -12.20
N LEU A 63 1.34 1.61 -12.24
CA LEU A 63 2.54 2.05 -11.53
C LEU A 63 3.29 3.18 -12.28
N ALA A 64 2.84 3.54 -13.48
CA ALA A 64 3.53 4.46 -14.37
C ALA A 64 5.01 4.07 -14.62
N LEU A 65 5.29 2.76 -14.59
CA LEU A 65 6.59 2.17 -14.85
C LEU A 65 6.56 1.43 -16.18
N THR A 66 7.69 1.48 -16.88
CA THR A 66 7.90 0.71 -18.10
C THR A 66 9.06 -0.22 -17.89
N SER A 67 8.89 -1.49 -18.25
CA SER A 67 9.97 -2.48 -18.23
C SER A 67 11.06 -2.13 -19.25
N THR A 68 12.23 -2.74 -19.12
CA THR A 68 13.30 -2.61 -20.13
C THR A 68 12.89 -3.15 -21.50
N ALA A 69 11.85 -3.99 -21.56
CA ALA A 69 11.25 -4.50 -22.79
C ALA A 69 10.20 -3.54 -23.39
N GLY A 70 9.86 -2.45 -22.71
CA GLY A 70 8.89 -1.46 -23.16
C GLY A 70 7.45 -1.70 -22.67
N ASP A 71 7.22 -2.72 -21.84
CA ASP A 71 5.88 -3.05 -21.34
C ASP A 71 5.49 -2.17 -20.15
N SER A 72 4.25 -1.71 -20.11
CA SER A 72 3.69 -1.04 -18.92
C SER A 72 3.50 -2.04 -17.79
N VAL A 73 3.79 -1.61 -16.55
CA VAL A 73 3.66 -2.44 -15.36
C VAL A 73 2.49 -1.96 -14.52
N HIS A 74 1.61 -2.88 -14.20
CA HIS A 74 0.45 -2.68 -13.35
C HIS A 74 0.57 -3.51 -12.08
N ALA A 75 -0.22 -3.22 -11.06
CA ALA A 75 -0.18 -3.93 -9.80
C ALA A 75 -1.56 -4.09 -9.17
N LYS A 76 -1.67 -5.13 -8.31
CA LYS A 76 -2.65 -5.18 -7.23
C LYS A 76 -1.92 -5.20 -5.90
N GLU A 77 -2.44 -4.45 -4.94
CA GLU A 77 -1.90 -4.36 -3.59
C GLU A 77 -2.83 -5.11 -2.63
N GLN A 78 -2.29 -6.08 -1.93
CA GLN A 78 -2.99 -6.79 -0.87
C GLN A 78 -2.49 -6.28 0.48
N ILE A 79 -3.41 -5.86 1.34
CA ILE A 79 -3.08 -5.33 2.66
C ILE A 79 -3.77 -6.12 3.76
N PHE A 80 -3.12 -6.21 4.91
CA PHE A 80 -3.70 -6.74 6.13
C PHE A 80 -2.93 -6.24 7.37
N LEU A 81 -3.64 -6.19 8.52
CA LEU A 81 -3.09 -5.81 9.80
C LEU A 81 -3.33 -6.95 10.79
N TYR A 82 -2.27 -7.43 11.43
CA TYR A 82 -2.35 -8.42 12.50
C TYR A 82 -2.60 -7.80 13.86
N ASP A 83 -3.10 -8.59 14.80
CA ASP A 83 -3.36 -8.18 16.20
C ASP A 83 -2.14 -7.61 16.91
N ASN A 84 -0.94 -8.06 16.53
CA ASN A 84 0.33 -7.51 17.04
C ASN A 84 0.68 -6.14 16.46
N LYS A 85 -0.22 -5.52 15.69
CA LYS A 85 -0.03 -4.24 14.99
C LYS A 85 1.03 -4.29 13.88
N THR A 86 1.25 -5.44 13.29
CA THR A 86 2.07 -5.56 12.09
C THR A 86 1.20 -5.38 10.86
N TYR A 87 1.43 -4.29 10.13
CA TYR A 87 0.78 -4.02 8.85
C TYR A 87 1.62 -4.60 7.73
N ILE A 88 1.02 -5.38 6.87
CA ILE A 88 1.69 -6.00 5.73
C ILE A 88 1.02 -5.51 4.44
N GLU A 89 1.88 -5.23 3.47
CA GLU A 89 1.52 -4.76 2.13
C GLU A 89 2.28 -5.62 1.12
N ASN A 90 1.54 -6.38 0.31
CA ASN A 90 2.08 -7.19 -0.77
C ASN A 90 1.67 -6.59 -2.11
N LEU A 91 2.63 -6.25 -2.96
CA LEU A 91 2.38 -5.71 -4.29
C LEU A 91 2.63 -6.79 -5.34
N TYR A 92 1.58 -7.24 -6.00
CA TYR A 92 1.60 -8.23 -7.07
C TYR A 92 1.64 -7.52 -8.42
N LEU A 93 2.55 -7.94 -9.31
CA LEU A 93 2.83 -7.26 -10.56
C LEU A 93 2.15 -7.94 -11.75
N PHE A 94 1.73 -7.13 -12.71
CA PHE A 94 1.02 -7.56 -13.92
C PHE A 94 1.51 -6.80 -15.15
N SER A 95 1.44 -7.44 -16.32
CA SER A 95 1.83 -6.85 -17.60
C SER A 95 0.68 -6.17 -18.34
N ASN A 96 -0.55 -6.18 -17.79
CA ASN A 96 -1.71 -5.60 -18.45
C ASN A 96 -2.60 -4.80 -17.49
N SER A 97 -3.33 -3.84 -18.04
CA SER A 97 -4.17 -2.89 -17.28
C SER A 97 -5.38 -3.52 -16.60
N SER A 98 -5.74 -4.76 -16.94
CA SER A 98 -6.79 -5.52 -16.24
C SER A 98 -6.24 -6.36 -15.09
N CYS A 99 -4.93 -6.38 -14.86
CA CYS A 99 -4.25 -7.19 -13.85
C CYS A 99 -4.64 -8.67 -13.91
N THR A 100 -4.63 -9.25 -15.13
CA THR A 100 -4.95 -10.66 -15.37
C THR A 100 -3.74 -11.49 -15.81
N THR A 101 -2.66 -10.85 -16.22
CA THR A 101 -1.43 -11.53 -16.63
C THR A 101 -0.32 -11.19 -15.64
N SER A 102 -0.07 -12.10 -14.70
CA SER A 102 0.92 -11.90 -13.63
C SER A 102 2.35 -11.90 -14.15
N LEU A 103 3.19 -11.07 -13.52
CA LEU A 103 4.64 -11.04 -13.71
C LEU A 103 5.30 -11.61 -12.44
N SER A 104 6.15 -12.62 -12.60
CA SER A 104 6.98 -13.11 -11.50
C SER A 104 8.12 -12.14 -11.18
N SER A 105 8.57 -11.40 -12.17
CA SER A 105 9.59 -10.34 -12.04
C SER A 105 9.54 -9.39 -13.23
N PHE A 106 10.10 -8.20 -13.06
CA PHE A 106 10.37 -7.29 -14.18
C PHE A 106 11.67 -6.52 -13.94
N ALA A 107 12.28 -6.04 -15.02
CA ALA A 107 13.51 -5.28 -14.95
C ALA A 107 13.26 -3.81 -15.30
N VAL A 108 13.78 -2.90 -14.46
CA VAL A 108 13.76 -1.46 -14.68
C VAL A 108 15.17 -0.93 -14.45
N SER A 109 15.73 -0.26 -15.44
CA SER A 109 17.06 0.37 -15.33
C SER A 109 18.16 -0.57 -14.79
N GLY A 110 18.15 -1.83 -15.20
CA GLY A 110 19.14 -2.83 -14.78
C GLY A 110 18.87 -3.48 -13.41
N VAL A 111 17.77 -3.13 -12.74
CA VAL A 111 17.33 -3.76 -11.49
C VAL A 111 16.17 -4.71 -11.78
N THR A 112 16.30 -5.96 -11.31
CA THR A 112 15.20 -6.94 -11.37
C THR A 112 14.38 -6.86 -10.10
N ILE A 113 13.08 -6.66 -10.24
CA ILE A 113 12.09 -6.61 -9.17
C ILE A 113 11.27 -7.89 -9.24
N THR A 114 11.18 -8.61 -8.12
CA THR A 114 10.45 -9.89 -8.01
C THR A 114 9.06 -9.65 -7.42
N SER A 115 8.05 -10.33 -7.94
CA SER A 115 6.67 -10.28 -7.45
C SER A 115 6.36 -11.53 -6.59
N PRO A 116 5.64 -11.35 -5.44
CA PRO A 116 5.22 -10.07 -4.89
C PRO A 116 6.36 -9.32 -4.20
N LEU A 117 6.26 -7.97 -4.22
CA LEU A 117 7.05 -7.16 -3.29
C LEU A 117 6.29 -7.11 -1.96
N ALA A 118 6.92 -7.62 -0.92
CA ALA A 118 6.35 -7.60 0.42
C ALA A 118 7.00 -6.50 1.27
N SER A 119 6.16 -5.73 1.95
CA SER A 119 6.59 -4.75 2.95
C SER A 119 5.87 -5.05 4.26
N SER A 120 6.59 -4.92 5.37
CA SER A 120 6.04 -5.11 6.71
C SER A 120 6.40 -3.90 7.57
N TYR A 121 5.41 -3.39 8.29
CA TYR A 121 5.55 -2.20 9.14
C TYR A 121 5.07 -2.54 10.55
N ASP A 122 5.98 -2.55 11.50
CA ASP A 122 5.65 -2.79 12.91
C ASP A 122 5.06 -1.54 13.57
N ASN A 123 4.26 -1.77 14.60
CA ASN A 123 3.57 -0.71 15.35
C ASN A 123 2.66 0.18 14.50
N ALA A 124 2.12 -0.38 13.43
CA ALA A 124 1.07 0.27 12.65
C ALA A 124 -0.21 0.39 13.49
N SER A 125 -0.90 1.50 13.37
CA SER A 125 -2.19 1.69 14.04
C SER A 125 -3.09 2.66 13.27
N PHE A 126 -4.41 2.45 13.42
CA PHE A 126 -5.41 3.37 12.90
C PHE A 126 -5.82 4.35 14.01
N VAL A 127 -5.73 5.63 13.71
CA VAL A 127 -6.02 6.72 14.65
C VAL A 127 -7.11 7.60 14.06
N SER A 128 -8.15 7.85 14.86
CA SER A 128 -9.22 8.79 14.48
C SER A 128 -8.68 10.21 14.39
N VAL A 129 -9.12 10.94 13.39
CA VAL A 129 -8.78 12.36 13.25
C VAL A 129 -9.61 13.16 14.26
N SER A 130 -8.93 13.93 15.10
CA SER A 130 -9.60 14.80 16.06
C SER A 130 -10.15 16.04 15.36
N ALA A 131 -11.35 16.47 15.76
CA ALA A 131 -11.92 17.74 15.28
C ALA A 131 -11.06 18.96 15.66
N SER A 132 -10.18 18.83 16.67
CA SER A 132 -9.24 19.87 17.08
C SER A 132 -7.95 19.88 16.28
N GLN A 133 -7.73 18.91 15.38
CA GLN A 133 -6.55 18.92 14.50
C GLN A 133 -6.65 20.07 13.50
N ASN A 134 -5.58 20.84 13.43
CA ASN A 134 -5.48 21.97 12.51
C ASN A 134 -4.96 21.51 11.14
N ASN A 135 -5.75 20.70 10.46
CA ASN A 135 -5.43 20.29 9.09
C ASN A 135 -5.62 21.48 8.15
N THR A 136 -4.56 21.86 7.44
CA THR A 136 -4.61 22.88 6.38
C THR A 136 -4.79 22.25 5.01
N GLY A 137 -4.41 20.99 4.85
CA GLY A 137 -4.70 20.17 3.67
C GLY A 137 -6.08 19.53 3.76
N LYS A 138 -6.64 19.23 2.61
CA LYS A 138 -7.94 18.57 2.47
C LYS A 138 -7.76 17.12 2.03
N VAL A 139 -8.67 16.25 2.47
CA VAL A 139 -8.71 14.85 2.09
C VAL A 139 -9.93 14.61 1.20
N TYR A 140 -9.73 13.93 0.08
CA TYR A 140 -10.75 13.63 -0.90
C TYR A 140 -10.90 12.12 -1.09
N ASP A 141 -12.12 11.66 -1.33
CA ASP A 141 -12.37 10.28 -1.77
C ASP A 141 -11.89 10.05 -3.21
N ASN A 142 -12.03 8.82 -3.71
CA ASN A 142 -11.66 8.46 -5.09
C ASN A 142 -12.54 9.11 -6.18
N SER A 143 -13.66 9.72 -5.78
CA SER A 143 -14.58 10.48 -6.65
C SER A 143 -14.38 12.00 -6.54
N SER A 144 -13.32 12.44 -5.85
CA SER A 144 -12.98 13.84 -5.61
C SER A 144 -13.96 14.60 -4.71
N ASN A 145 -14.75 13.90 -3.89
CA ASN A 145 -15.55 14.55 -2.85
C ASN A 145 -14.66 14.81 -1.63
N GLU A 146 -14.73 16.03 -1.08
CA GLU A 146 -14.03 16.37 0.16
C GLU A 146 -14.60 15.57 1.33
N LEU A 147 -13.73 14.99 2.15
CA LEU A 147 -14.09 14.19 3.33
C LEU A 147 -13.92 15.02 4.60
N ASP A 148 -14.95 14.96 5.47
CA ASP A 148 -14.83 15.52 6.80
C ASP A 148 -13.87 14.71 7.67
N ASN A 149 -13.20 15.37 8.62
CA ASN A 149 -12.23 14.74 9.53
C ASN A 149 -12.81 13.54 10.30
N SER A 150 -14.11 13.51 10.54
CA SER A 150 -14.80 12.41 11.24
C SER A 150 -15.03 11.17 10.39
N THR A 151 -14.83 11.25 9.07
CA THR A 151 -15.16 10.17 8.12
C THR A 151 -13.99 9.29 7.75
N TYR A 152 -12.76 9.76 7.98
CA TYR A 152 -11.56 8.99 7.70
C TYR A 152 -10.68 8.85 8.95
N VAL A 153 -9.77 7.90 8.90
CA VAL A 153 -8.76 7.67 9.94
C VAL A 153 -7.36 7.81 9.32
N LEU A 154 -6.37 7.92 10.19
CA LEU A 154 -4.97 7.91 9.78
C LEU A 154 -4.36 6.55 10.12
N LEU A 155 -3.82 5.87 9.13
CA LEU A 155 -2.90 4.76 9.34
C LEU A 155 -1.52 5.35 9.61
N ILE A 156 -1.00 5.11 10.80
CA ILE A 156 0.30 5.63 11.24
C ILE A 156 1.31 4.50 11.35
N PHE A 157 2.55 4.80 10.99
CA PHE A 157 3.70 3.92 11.09
C PHE A 157 4.79 4.59 11.92
N ASN A 158 5.55 3.83 12.68
CA ASN A 158 6.70 4.41 13.38
C ASN A 158 7.76 4.95 12.39
N SER A 159 8.63 5.82 12.88
CA SER A 159 9.67 6.45 12.05
C SER A 159 10.62 5.43 11.43
N ALA A 160 10.98 4.38 12.17
CA ALA A 160 11.93 3.36 11.71
C ALA A 160 11.40 2.57 10.51
N SER A 161 10.12 2.16 10.54
CA SER A 161 9.52 1.38 9.44
C SER A 161 9.09 2.26 8.26
N SER A 162 8.74 3.53 8.51
CA SER A 162 8.22 4.42 7.45
C SER A 162 9.31 5.14 6.66
N GLY A 163 10.57 5.07 7.09
CA GLY A 163 11.66 5.86 6.50
C GLY A 163 11.60 7.35 6.84
N CYS A 164 10.70 7.76 7.73
CA CYS A 164 10.65 9.13 8.25
C CYS A 164 11.74 9.34 9.30
N SER A 165 12.29 10.53 9.39
CA SER A 165 13.41 10.84 10.30
C SER A 165 13.01 11.75 11.45
N GLY A 166 13.75 11.67 12.56
CA GLY A 166 13.55 12.51 13.75
C GLY A 166 12.25 12.23 14.46
N ASN A 167 11.45 13.26 14.68
CA ASN A 167 10.14 13.17 15.33
C ASN A 167 8.98 12.95 14.32
N LEU A 168 9.32 12.65 13.07
CA LEU A 168 8.32 12.40 12.04
C LEU A 168 7.94 10.93 12.01
N ILE A 169 6.66 10.67 11.75
CA ILE A 169 6.09 9.35 11.55
C ILE A 169 5.45 9.27 10.17
N GLY A 170 5.36 8.06 9.62
CA GLY A 170 4.66 7.83 8.38
C GLY A 170 3.15 7.83 8.60
N VAL A 171 2.42 8.50 7.72
CA VAL A 171 0.96 8.60 7.79
C VAL A 171 0.35 8.40 6.41
N LYS A 172 -0.70 7.57 6.35
CA LYS A 172 -1.59 7.44 5.18
C LYS A 172 -3.03 7.71 5.63
N PRO A 173 -3.79 8.64 5.03
CA PRO A 173 -5.22 8.73 5.23
C PRO A 173 -5.94 7.49 4.68
N VAL A 174 -6.95 7.02 5.41
CA VAL A 174 -7.73 5.82 5.10
C VAL A 174 -9.20 6.11 5.33
N TYR A 175 -10.02 5.86 4.33
CA TYR A 175 -11.47 6.03 4.40
C TYR A 175 -12.17 4.67 4.40
N PRO A 176 -12.63 4.18 5.57
CA PRO A 176 -13.46 2.98 5.67
C PRO A 176 -14.88 3.30 5.21
N LYS A 177 -15.15 3.23 3.91
CA LYS A 177 -16.41 3.67 3.32
C LYS A 177 -17.56 2.73 3.63
N SER A 178 -17.30 1.41 3.62
CA SER A 178 -18.28 0.38 3.92
C SER A 178 -17.59 -0.94 4.29
N THR A 179 -18.35 -1.95 4.69
CA THR A 179 -17.82 -3.30 4.91
C THR A 179 -17.26 -3.97 3.65
N THR A 180 -17.54 -3.43 2.47
CA THR A 180 -17.11 -3.96 1.17
C THR A 180 -16.13 -3.05 0.44
N GLU A 181 -15.85 -1.85 0.97
CA GLU A 181 -14.98 -0.88 0.31
C GLU A 181 -14.16 -0.09 1.32
N LEU A 182 -12.85 -0.12 1.14
CA LEU A 182 -11.88 0.73 1.80
C LEU A 182 -11.17 1.58 0.75
N GLN A 183 -10.95 2.85 1.05
CA GLN A 183 -10.13 3.72 0.20
C GLN A 183 -8.90 4.20 0.95
N MET A 184 -7.76 4.31 0.27
CA MET A 184 -6.50 4.75 0.88
C MET A 184 -5.70 5.64 -0.07
N ASP A 185 -4.98 6.60 0.50
CA ASP A 185 -3.99 7.35 -0.27
C ASP A 185 -2.81 6.43 -0.64
N ALA A 186 -2.38 6.53 -1.89
CA ALA A 186 -1.21 5.79 -2.39
C ALA A 186 0.10 6.27 -1.75
N ARG A 187 0.13 7.51 -1.24
CA ARG A 187 1.34 8.14 -0.74
C ARG A 187 1.46 8.00 0.78
N LEU A 188 2.61 7.53 1.23
CA LEU A 188 3.07 7.71 2.60
C LEU A 188 3.66 9.11 2.73
N SER A 189 3.26 9.86 3.73
CA SER A 189 3.86 11.16 4.05
C SER A 189 4.34 11.20 5.49
N CYS A 190 5.37 11.98 5.74
CA CYS A 190 5.95 12.13 7.07
C CYS A 190 5.37 13.38 7.75
N TYR A 191 4.75 13.18 8.91
CA TYR A 191 4.18 14.25 9.72
C TYR A 191 4.73 14.23 11.15
N ASP A 192 4.65 15.38 11.84
CA ASP A 192 5.05 15.46 13.25
C ASP A 192 4.20 14.52 14.11
N SER A 193 4.87 13.66 14.88
CA SER A 193 4.22 12.63 15.72
C SER A 193 3.31 13.19 16.81
N ARG A 194 3.39 14.47 17.12
CA ARG A 194 2.59 15.15 18.15
C ARG A 194 1.31 15.73 17.62
N THR A 195 1.25 16.13 16.35
CA THR A 195 0.11 16.87 15.80
C THR A 195 -0.65 16.10 14.74
N PHE A 196 0.01 15.23 13.96
CA PHE A 196 -0.54 14.50 12.80
C PHE A 196 -1.29 15.38 11.79
N ASN A 197 -0.98 16.68 11.76
CA ASN A 197 -1.71 17.62 10.89
C ASN A 197 -1.40 17.34 9.43
N ILE A 198 -2.43 17.11 8.65
CA ILE A 198 -2.33 17.01 7.19
C ILE A 198 -2.18 18.43 6.63
N THR A 199 -1.08 18.70 5.96
CA THR A 199 -0.75 20.04 5.44
C THR A 199 -0.89 20.15 3.93
N ASP A 200 -0.98 19.04 3.22
CA ASP A 200 -1.15 18.96 1.77
C ASP A 200 -2.47 18.27 1.40
N ASN A 201 -2.99 18.57 0.23
CA ASN A 201 -4.18 17.91 -0.27
C ASN A 201 -3.90 16.44 -0.59
N ARG A 202 -4.79 15.55 -0.15
CA ARG A 202 -4.66 14.10 -0.26
C ARG A 202 -5.89 13.53 -0.97
N THR A 203 -5.67 12.56 -1.84
CA THR A 203 -6.75 11.85 -2.54
C THR A 203 -6.63 10.35 -2.29
N MET A 204 -7.73 9.74 -1.89
CA MET A 204 -7.85 8.29 -1.68
C MET A 204 -7.91 7.58 -3.04
N GLY A 205 -6.79 7.55 -3.76
CA GLY A 205 -6.73 7.04 -5.14
C GLY A 205 -6.81 5.51 -5.26
N ARG A 206 -6.61 4.77 -4.16
CA ARG A 206 -6.66 3.29 -4.15
C ARG A 206 -7.93 2.81 -3.49
N VAL A 207 -8.64 1.90 -4.15
CA VAL A 207 -9.85 1.26 -3.66
C VAL A 207 -9.55 -0.21 -3.39
N TYR A 208 -9.88 -0.68 -2.20
CA TYR A 208 -9.69 -2.05 -1.75
C TYR A 208 -11.04 -2.69 -1.44
N THR A 209 -11.14 -3.98 -1.75
CA THR A 209 -12.29 -4.82 -1.43
C THR A 209 -11.86 -6.01 -0.58
N PRO A 210 -12.64 -6.46 0.41
CA PRO A 210 -12.40 -7.73 1.09
C PRO A 210 -12.34 -8.91 0.12
N GLN A 211 -11.45 -9.85 0.40
CA GLN A 211 -11.32 -11.11 -0.35
C GLN A 211 -12.09 -12.23 0.31
#